data_c87c240a1a578c37b473dd382238a792
#
_entry.id   c87c240a1a578c37b473dd382238a792
#
_cell.length_a   1.000
_cell.length_b   1.000
_cell.length_c   1.000
_cell.angle_alpha   90.00
_cell.angle_beta   90.00
_cell.angle_gamma   90.00
#
_symmetry.space_group_name_H-M   'P 1'
#
loop_
_entity.id
_entity.type
_entity.pdbx_description
1 polymer ?
#
loop_
_entity_poly.entity_id
_entity_poly.type
_entity_poly.pdbx_seq_one_letter_code
_entity_poly.pdbx_strand_id
1 'polypeptide(L)'
;MMSARATFLLGTLGGALAGAGGVIYVVAPERTWLIAGVEGLAAVCLTFFLVAHYEMFREISARRSTRLGMNSLLMIVLFATILGIVNFLAARHNVRWDFSETKRFTLAPQTARLLRELPRDVKATVFTGDQGPARAAYRDLFDSYKTRTAKLTVEFVDPDKKPGVARRYGLTRPDTAVLESGKQETRITSASEQELTNALIRVTRDEKKTLYFLTGHAEHLLEETDKSGYSFLKEALERQGYVTRALSLYESKAIPPNASVLVLGGPQKQVSREEQALLTDYVNKGGRLLVLLDPGSRAGLEGFLESWGLQTDNRTVLDTQTIQGGDLTMPVVNTYGTHEITHDLGQVFTMFPLARPVGFLDSKAKEWAFHPLAKSSARSWGRTETPSAGIDQSRDFDPKNDAPGPLTLAGLAIARTSPTENARQPAILFIGDSDFASNAYLDFSGNTDFFLHATAWLAGEKDLVSIAPKDAALGTFLLTAAQSNTLFLLQVLGLPGFFLAAGFTVWRRRRRL
;
A
#
# COMPACT_ATOMS: atom_id res chain seq x y z
N MET A 1 66.47 -32.39 -31.68
CA MET A 1 66.33 -32.08 -30.25
C MET A 1 66.38 -30.55 -30.08
N MET A 2 65.29 -29.92 -29.73
CA MET A 2 65.31 -28.48 -29.36
C MET A 2 66.17 -28.26 -28.12
N SER A 3 66.97 -27.20 -28.06
CA SER A 3 67.80 -26.91 -26.90
C SER A 3 66.91 -26.56 -25.66
N ALA A 4 67.33 -26.88 -24.46
CA ALA A 4 66.61 -26.60 -23.23
C ALA A 4 66.23 -25.09 -23.09
N ARG A 5 67.02 -24.21 -23.68
CA ARG A 5 66.70 -22.77 -23.76
C ARG A 5 65.50 -22.46 -24.64
N ALA A 6 65.37 -23.16 -25.78
CA ALA A 6 64.22 -22.96 -26.69
C ALA A 6 62.91 -23.43 -26.10
N THR A 7 62.89 -24.55 -25.36
CA THR A 7 61.66 -25.04 -24.68
C THR A 7 61.24 -24.14 -23.50
N PHE A 8 62.21 -23.54 -22.79
CA PHE A 8 61.91 -22.60 -21.73
C PHE A 8 61.32 -21.28 -22.26
N LEU A 9 61.84 -20.81 -23.41
CA LEU A 9 61.27 -19.66 -24.12
C LEU A 9 59.84 -19.89 -24.60
N LEU A 10 59.50 -21.10 -25.04
CA LEU A 10 58.14 -21.47 -25.42
C LEU A 10 57.19 -21.43 -24.19
N GLY A 11 57.62 -21.84 -23.03
CA GLY A 11 56.82 -21.74 -21.79
C GLY A 11 56.53 -20.31 -21.37
N THR A 12 57.58 -19.44 -21.40
CA THR A 12 57.39 -18.02 -21.11
C THR A 12 56.51 -17.29 -22.13
N LEU A 13 56.64 -17.65 -23.42
CA LEU A 13 55.77 -17.14 -24.49
C LEU A 13 54.31 -17.57 -24.28
N GLY A 14 54.09 -18.86 -23.93
CA GLY A 14 52.75 -19.37 -23.64
C GLY A 14 52.07 -18.64 -22.45
N GLY A 15 52.82 -18.38 -21.39
CA GLY A 15 52.32 -17.58 -20.24
C GLY A 15 52.01 -16.13 -20.59
N ALA A 16 52.85 -15.50 -21.41
CA ALA A 16 52.61 -14.13 -21.88
C ALA A 16 51.38 -14.03 -22.80
N LEU A 17 51.19 -15.02 -23.69
CA LEU A 17 50.00 -15.07 -24.56
C LEU A 17 48.71 -15.30 -23.75
N ALA A 18 48.72 -16.19 -22.76
CA ALA A 18 47.56 -16.36 -21.86
C ALA A 18 47.21 -15.08 -21.10
N GLY A 19 48.23 -14.37 -20.60
CA GLY A 19 48.02 -13.07 -19.99
C GLY A 19 47.43 -12.02 -20.95
N ALA A 20 47.93 -11.98 -22.20
CA ALA A 20 47.43 -11.10 -23.25
C ALA A 20 45.99 -11.44 -23.65
N GLY A 21 45.63 -12.73 -23.76
CA GLY A 21 44.26 -13.17 -24.02
C GLY A 21 43.29 -12.72 -22.92
N GLY A 22 43.68 -12.83 -21.65
CA GLY A 22 42.90 -12.33 -20.52
C GLY A 22 42.69 -10.80 -20.55
N VAL A 23 43.73 -10.04 -20.92
CA VAL A 23 43.59 -8.58 -21.09
C VAL A 23 42.64 -8.25 -22.25
N ILE A 24 42.77 -8.94 -23.42
CA ILE A 24 41.88 -8.71 -24.56
C ILE A 24 40.43 -9.03 -24.17
N TYR A 25 40.18 -10.07 -23.40
CA TYR A 25 38.85 -10.44 -22.92
C TYR A 25 38.21 -9.32 -22.08
N VAL A 26 38.98 -8.62 -21.23
CA VAL A 26 38.50 -7.52 -20.40
C VAL A 26 38.28 -6.23 -21.20
N VAL A 27 39.17 -5.94 -22.16
CA VAL A 27 39.15 -4.67 -22.91
C VAL A 27 38.24 -4.70 -24.15
N ALA A 28 38.13 -5.84 -24.82
CA ALA A 28 37.38 -6.00 -26.08
C ALA A 28 36.69 -7.38 -26.14
N PRO A 29 35.69 -7.64 -25.28
CA PRO A 29 35.02 -8.96 -25.17
C PRO A 29 34.28 -9.39 -26.44
N GLU A 30 33.95 -8.46 -27.34
CA GLU A 30 33.29 -8.74 -28.63
C GLU A 30 34.21 -9.43 -29.66
N ARG A 31 35.54 -9.40 -29.46
CA ARG A 31 36.51 -10.01 -30.39
C ARG A 31 36.82 -11.48 -30.07
N THR A 32 35.78 -12.29 -30.00
CA THR A 32 35.85 -13.69 -29.56
C THR A 32 36.82 -14.56 -30.38
N TRP A 33 36.95 -14.33 -31.72
CA TRP A 33 37.85 -15.06 -32.58
C TRP A 33 39.33 -14.78 -32.26
N LEU A 34 39.67 -13.56 -31.89
CA LEU A 34 41.03 -13.14 -31.55
C LEU A 34 41.44 -13.69 -30.18
N ILE A 35 40.51 -13.69 -29.22
CA ILE A 35 40.69 -14.30 -27.89
C ILE A 35 40.95 -15.80 -28.04
N ALA A 36 40.08 -16.51 -28.80
CA ALA A 36 40.22 -17.95 -29.06
C ALA A 36 41.55 -18.30 -29.75
N GLY A 37 42.00 -17.47 -30.69
CA GLY A 37 43.28 -17.65 -31.38
C GLY A 37 44.49 -17.50 -30.47
N VAL A 38 44.52 -16.46 -29.65
CA VAL A 38 45.61 -16.17 -28.69
C VAL A 38 45.65 -17.22 -27.59
N GLU A 39 44.51 -17.57 -27.01
CA GLU A 39 44.43 -18.59 -25.96
C GLU A 39 44.73 -20.00 -26.50
N GLY A 40 44.30 -20.33 -27.74
CA GLY A 40 44.63 -21.57 -28.40
C GLY A 40 46.16 -21.73 -28.63
N LEU A 41 46.82 -20.63 -29.07
CA LEU A 41 48.27 -20.63 -29.24
C LEU A 41 49.00 -20.73 -27.89
N ALA A 42 48.52 -20.04 -26.86
CA ALA A 42 49.04 -20.13 -25.51
C ALA A 42 48.96 -21.57 -24.97
N ALA A 43 47.82 -22.24 -25.16
CA ALA A 43 47.60 -23.64 -24.77
C ALA A 43 48.56 -24.60 -25.45
N VAL A 44 48.80 -24.43 -26.73
CA VAL A 44 49.77 -25.26 -27.50
C VAL A 44 51.20 -25.08 -26.97
N CYS A 45 51.62 -23.82 -26.76
CA CYS A 45 52.96 -23.53 -26.23
C CYS A 45 53.16 -24.08 -24.81
N LEU A 46 52.16 -23.92 -23.93
CA LEU A 46 52.22 -24.44 -22.55
C LEU A 46 52.20 -25.98 -22.51
N THR A 47 51.37 -26.63 -23.36
CA THR A 47 51.31 -28.09 -23.45
C THR A 47 52.66 -28.66 -23.90
N PHE A 48 53.27 -28.05 -24.92
CA PHE A 48 54.57 -28.49 -25.42
C PHE A 48 55.66 -28.32 -24.36
N PHE A 49 55.64 -27.22 -23.59
CA PHE A 49 56.56 -26.96 -22.46
C PHE A 49 56.40 -28.03 -21.36
N LEU A 50 55.16 -28.35 -20.99
CA LEU A 50 54.88 -29.35 -19.96
C LEU A 50 55.34 -30.74 -20.39
N VAL A 51 55.10 -31.13 -21.63
CA VAL A 51 55.53 -32.42 -22.18
C VAL A 51 57.06 -32.48 -22.23
N ALA A 52 57.73 -31.43 -22.71
CA ALA A 52 59.19 -31.38 -22.83
C ALA A 52 59.92 -31.39 -21.48
N HIS A 53 59.28 -30.91 -20.40
CA HIS A 53 59.84 -30.87 -19.08
C HIS A 53 59.16 -31.82 -18.08
N TYR A 54 58.47 -32.84 -18.55
CA TYR A 54 57.69 -33.78 -17.74
C TYR A 54 58.47 -34.39 -16.60
N GLU A 55 59.75 -34.83 -16.85
CA GLU A 55 60.59 -35.41 -15.80
C GLU A 55 60.92 -34.42 -14.68
N MET A 56 61.24 -33.18 -15.03
CA MET A 56 61.48 -32.11 -14.07
C MET A 56 60.24 -31.83 -13.18
N PHE A 57 59.05 -31.78 -13.77
CA PHE A 57 57.81 -31.61 -13.05
C PHE A 57 57.49 -32.82 -12.16
N ARG A 58 57.78 -34.04 -12.61
CA ARG A 58 57.63 -35.25 -11.81
C ARG A 58 58.51 -35.26 -10.58
N GLU A 59 59.80 -34.85 -10.70
CA GLU A 59 60.73 -34.76 -9.58
C GLU A 59 60.31 -33.66 -8.59
N ILE A 60 59.87 -32.50 -9.09
CA ILE A 60 59.39 -31.40 -8.25
C ILE A 60 58.14 -31.83 -7.51
N SER A 61 57.20 -32.53 -8.16
CA SER A 61 55.95 -33.00 -7.56
C SER A 61 56.16 -34.08 -6.49
N ALA A 62 57.29 -34.81 -6.53
CA ALA A 62 57.64 -35.83 -5.54
C ALA A 62 58.11 -35.23 -4.18
N ARG A 63 58.54 -33.99 -4.13
CA ARG A 63 59.04 -33.33 -2.91
C ARG A 63 57.89 -33.02 -1.93
N ARG A 64 58.10 -33.25 -0.66
CA ARG A 64 57.11 -33.05 0.41
C ARG A 64 56.60 -31.61 0.47
N SER A 65 57.43 -30.62 0.24
CA SER A 65 57.04 -29.20 0.20
C SER A 65 56.15 -28.87 -0.98
N THR A 66 56.38 -29.53 -2.15
CA THR A 66 55.56 -29.34 -3.36
C THR A 66 54.16 -29.92 -3.20
N ARG A 67 54.05 -31.08 -2.53
CA ARG A 67 52.72 -31.67 -2.20
C ARG A 67 51.92 -30.77 -1.26
N LEU A 68 52.54 -30.14 -0.27
CA LEU A 68 51.85 -29.16 0.59
C LEU A 68 51.46 -27.89 -0.15
N GLY A 69 52.35 -27.37 -1.03
CA GLY A 69 52.06 -26.21 -1.86
C GLY A 69 50.96 -26.50 -2.91
N MET A 70 50.98 -27.69 -3.54
CA MET A 70 49.94 -28.12 -4.47
C MET A 70 48.58 -28.28 -3.81
N ASN A 71 48.56 -28.85 -2.59
CA ASN A 71 47.32 -28.97 -1.82
C ASN A 71 46.76 -27.60 -1.45
N SER A 72 47.61 -26.64 -1.05
CA SER A 72 47.22 -25.27 -0.77
C SER A 72 46.68 -24.54 -2.02
N LEU A 73 47.36 -24.74 -3.17
CA LEU A 73 46.89 -24.17 -4.46
C LEU A 73 45.54 -24.73 -4.87
N LEU A 74 45.36 -26.04 -4.75
CA LEU A 74 44.11 -26.74 -5.05
C LEU A 74 42.98 -26.23 -4.15
N MET A 75 43.24 -26.04 -2.85
CA MET A 75 42.26 -25.42 -1.93
C MET A 75 41.90 -23.99 -2.30
N ILE A 76 42.89 -23.18 -2.71
CA ILE A 76 42.62 -21.78 -3.16
C ILE A 76 41.77 -21.78 -4.43
N VAL A 77 42.11 -22.61 -5.43
CA VAL A 77 41.36 -22.73 -6.68
C VAL A 77 39.94 -23.22 -6.39
N LEU A 78 39.77 -24.24 -5.56
CA LEU A 78 38.47 -24.78 -5.19
C LEU A 78 37.61 -23.69 -4.49
N PHE A 79 38.22 -22.97 -3.54
CA PHE A 79 37.56 -21.89 -2.83
C PHE A 79 37.16 -20.75 -3.76
N ALA A 80 38.03 -20.32 -4.68
CA ALA A 80 37.73 -19.31 -5.68
C ALA A 80 36.61 -19.77 -6.64
N THR A 81 36.61 -21.05 -7.02
CA THR A 81 35.55 -21.63 -7.86
C THR A 81 34.21 -21.65 -7.14
N ILE A 82 34.19 -22.06 -5.86
CA ILE A 82 32.98 -22.04 -5.03
C ILE A 82 32.45 -20.61 -4.89
N LEU A 83 33.33 -19.65 -4.59
CA LEU A 83 32.94 -18.22 -4.53
C LEU A 83 32.39 -17.72 -5.87
N GLY A 84 33.00 -18.10 -6.98
CA GLY A 84 32.51 -17.77 -8.32
C GLY A 84 31.12 -18.35 -8.60
N ILE A 85 30.90 -19.62 -8.25
CA ILE A 85 29.59 -20.28 -8.40
C ILE A 85 28.55 -19.62 -7.49
N VAL A 86 28.88 -19.36 -6.21
CA VAL A 86 27.98 -18.70 -5.28
C VAL A 86 27.59 -17.30 -5.79
N ASN A 87 28.58 -16.52 -6.24
CA ASN A 87 28.33 -15.19 -6.81
C ASN A 87 27.47 -15.27 -8.09
N PHE A 88 27.75 -16.20 -8.97
CA PHE A 88 26.96 -16.43 -10.18
C PHE A 88 25.50 -16.82 -9.84
N LEU A 89 25.30 -17.74 -8.89
CA LEU A 89 23.98 -18.15 -8.44
C LEU A 89 23.24 -16.99 -7.75
N ALA A 90 23.94 -16.24 -6.91
CA ALA A 90 23.37 -15.07 -6.24
C ALA A 90 22.97 -13.97 -7.22
N ALA A 91 23.77 -13.73 -8.26
CA ALA A 91 23.44 -12.77 -9.32
C ALA A 91 22.24 -13.20 -10.18
N ARG A 92 22.08 -14.53 -10.39
CA ARG A 92 20.99 -15.09 -11.21
C ARG A 92 19.68 -15.27 -10.43
N HIS A 93 19.76 -15.53 -9.12
CA HIS A 93 18.62 -15.72 -8.23
C HIS A 93 18.55 -14.55 -7.22
N ASN A 94 17.88 -13.48 -7.60
CA ASN A 94 17.76 -12.26 -6.81
C ASN A 94 16.79 -12.48 -5.62
N VAL A 95 17.21 -13.27 -4.62
CA VAL A 95 16.44 -13.46 -3.38
C VAL A 95 16.76 -12.29 -2.45
N ARG A 96 15.83 -11.37 -2.34
CA ARG A 96 15.93 -10.25 -1.38
C ARG A 96 15.28 -10.67 -0.07
N TRP A 97 16.04 -10.69 0.98
CA TRP A 97 15.56 -10.90 2.34
C TRP A 97 15.41 -9.54 3.02
N ASP A 98 14.20 -9.26 3.47
CA ASP A 98 13.89 -8.04 4.19
C ASP A 98 14.07 -8.29 5.69
N PHE A 99 15.15 -7.74 6.25
CA PHE A 99 15.48 -7.80 7.68
C PHE A 99 14.99 -6.55 8.43
N SER A 100 14.26 -5.64 7.77
CA SER A 100 13.70 -4.49 8.46
C SER A 100 12.56 -4.92 9.38
N GLU A 101 12.49 -4.34 10.58
CA GLU A 101 11.47 -4.63 11.59
C GLU A 101 10.05 -4.41 11.05
N THR A 102 9.86 -3.39 10.20
CA THR A 102 8.59 -3.02 9.58
C THR A 102 8.35 -3.70 8.22
N LYS A 103 9.23 -4.60 7.77
CA LYS A 103 9.19 -5.23 6.43
C LYS A 103 9.00 -4.20 5.30
N ARG A 104 9.73 -3.10 5.39
CA ARG A 104 9.62 -1.93 4.51
C ARG A 104 9.79 -2.26 3.03
N PHE A 105 10.62 -3.24 2.69
CA PHE A 105 10.90 -3.67 1.33
C PHE A 105 10.06 -4.87 0.87
N THR A 106 9.16 -5.35 1.72
CA THR A 106 8.25 -6.45 1.38
C THR A 106 6.88 -5.88 1.06
N LEU A 107 6.34 -6.15 -0.12
CA LEU A 107 5.00 -5.69 -0.50
C LEU A 107 3.94 -6.31 0.42
N ALA A 108 2.89 -5.56 0.69
CA ALA A 108 1.73 -6.04 1.43
C ALA A 108 1.13 -7.28 0.74
N PRO A 109 0.57 -8.24 1.50
CA PRO A 109 -0.02 -9.45 0.91
C PRO A 109 -1.10 -9.15 -0.14
N GLN A 110 -1.85 -8.06 0.05
CA GLN A 110 -2.89 -7.58 -0.87
C GLN A 110 -2.28 -7.10 -2.17
N THR A 111 -1.24 -6.24 -2.11
CA THR A 111 -0.48 -5.79 -3.28
C THR A 111 0.09 -6.97 -4.07
N ALA A 112 0.68 -7.95 -3.36
CA ALA A 112 1.25 -9.12 -4.00
C ALA A 112 0.18 -10.02 -4.67
N ARG A 113 -1.05 -10.07 -4.16
CA ARG A 113 -2.17 -10.76 -4.79
C ARG A 113 -2.63 -10.03 -6.04
N LEU A 114 -2.87 -8.72 -5.93
CA LEU A 114 -3.25 -7.86 -7.05
C LEU A 114 -2.28 -7.99 -8.24
N LEU A 115 -0.98 -7.93 -7.97
CA LEU A 115 0.05 -8.01 -9.02
C LEU A 115 0.08 -9.37 -9.75
N ARG A 116 -0.27 -10.46 -9.08
CA ARG A 116 -0.41 -11.79 -9.71
C ARG A 116 -1.63 -11.88 -10.60
N GLU A 117 -2.72 -11.21 -10.20
CA GLU A 117 -4.03 -11.25 -10.86
C GLU A 117 -4.26 -10.05 -11.78
N LEU A 118 -3.22 -9.23 -12.04
CA LEU A 118 -3.36 -8.02 -12.86
C LEU A 118 -3.99 -8.37 -14.22
N PRO A 119 -5.17 -7.79 -14.57
CA PRO A 119 -5.92 -8.25 -15.74
C PRO A 119 -5.29 -7.83 -17.06
N ARG A 120 -4.58 -6.69 -17.09
CA ARG A 120 -4.04 -6.04 -18.30
C ARG A 120 -2.62 -5.56 -18.10
N ASP A 121 -1.93 -5.33 -19.21
CA ASP A 121 -0.62 -4.68 -19.20
C ASP A 121 -0.76 -3.21 -18.80
N VAL A 122 0.16 -2.74 -17.97
CA VAL A 122 0.26 -1.36 -17.51
C VAL A 122 1.62 -0.80 -17.86
N LYS A 123 1.63 0.36 -18.50
CA LYS A 123 2.83 1.17 -18.71
C LYS A 123 2.85 2.30 -17.71
N ALA A 124 3.93 2.40 -16.93
CA ALA A 124 4.20 3.52 -16.04
C ALA A 124 5.30 4.40 -16.63
N THR A 125 5.05 5.69 -16.79
CA THR A 125 6.04 6.69 -17.17
C THR A 125 6.30 7.60 -15.98
N VAL A 126 7.50 7.52 -15.41
CA VAL A 126 7.90 8.29 -14.23
C VAL A 126 8.66 9.53 -14.65
N PHE A 127 8.09 10.70 -14.42
CA PHE A 127 8.67 11.99 -14.73
C PHE A 127 9.40 12.53 -13.50
N THR A 128 10.72 12.41 -13.51
CA THR A 128 11.58 12.87 -12.41
C THR A 128 12.97 13.19 -12.94
N GLY A 129 13.67 14.10 -12.28
CA GLY A 129 15.05 14.44 -12.63
C GLY A 129 15.98 13.22 -12.58
N ASP A 130 17.08 13.25 -13.34
CA ASP A 130 18.00 12.09 -13.45
C ASP A 130 18.69 11.75 -12.12
N GLN A 131 18.85 12.71 -11.23
CA GLN A 131 19.45 12.55 -9.91
C GLN A 131 18.50 13.10 -8.84
N GLY A 132 18.24 12.33 -7.80
CA GLY A 132 17.43 12.78 -6.68
C GLY A 132 16.78 11.65 -5.87
N PRO A 133 16.34 11.96 -4.66
CA PRO A 133 15.71 10.97 -3.77
C PRO A 133 14.40 10.42 -4.34
N ALA A 134 13.61 11.24 -5.05
CA ALA A 134 12.36 10.83 -5.66
C ALA A 134 12.57 9.73 -6.72
N ARG A 135 13.59 9.89 -7.61
CA ARG A 135 13.91 8.86 -8.62
C ARG A 135 14.31 7.54 -7.98
N ALA A 136 15.13 7.59 -6.93
CA ALA A 136 15.51 6.38 -6.20
C ALA A 136 14.30 5.70 -5.57
N ALA A 137 13.43 6.45 -4.90
CA ALA A 137 12.22 5.93 -4.28
C ALA A 137 11.27 5.28 -5.29
N TYR A 138 11.00 5.93 -6.43
CA TYR A 138 10.20 5.33 -7.49
C TYR A 138 10.85 4.09 -8.08
N ARG A 139 12.17 4.09 -8.31
CA ARG A 139 12.89 2.93 -8.83
C ARG A 139 12.75 1.73 -7.90
N ASP A 140 13.04 1.90 -6.61
CA ASP A 140 12.97 0.83 -5.62
C ASP A 140 11.54 0.26 -5.51
N LEU A 141 10.55 1.17 -5.51
CA LEU A 141 9.13 0.78 -5.47
C LEU A 141 8.76 -0.04 -6.72
N PHE A 142 8.99 0.49 -7.92
CA PHE A 142 8.64 -0.20 -9.15
C PHE A 142 9.42 -1.51 -9.36
N ASP A 143 10.68 -1.58 -8.95
CA ASP A 143 11.47 -2.80 -9.02
C ASP A 143 10.88 -3.89 -8.11
N SER A 144 10.37 -3.53 -6.93
CA SER A 144 9.68 -4.47 -6.05
C SER A 144 8.39 -5.03 -6.69
N TYR A 145 7.66 -4.20 -7.46
CA TYR A 145 6.45 -4.61 -8.19
C TYR A 145 6.75 -5.49 -9.38
N LYS A 146 7.78 -5.18 -10.18
CA LYS A 146 8.22 -5.98 -11.34
C LYS A 146 8.64 -7.40 -10.97
N THR A 147 9.14 -7.62 -9.76
CA THR A 147 9.44 -8.98 -9.29
C THR A 147 8.21 -9.87 -9.16
N ARG A 148 7.00 -9.29 -9.08
CA ARG A 148 5.73 -9.99 -8.84
C ARG A 148 4.85 -10.09 -10.08
N THR A 149 5.07 -9.27 -11.10
CA THR A 149 4.30 -9.28 -12.35
C THR A 149 5.15 -8.90 -13.56
N ALA A 150 4.94 -9.58 -14.67
CA ALA A 150 5.52 -9.21 -15.96
C ALA A 150 4.70 -8.16 -16.73
N LYS A 151 3.47 -7.86 -16.24
CA LYS A 151 2.53 -6.95 -16.91
C LYS A 151 2.76 -5.47 -16.60
N LEU A 152 3.81 -5.13 -15.84
CA LEU A 152 4.16 -3.75 -15.51
C LEU A 152 5.46 -3.34 -16.20
N THR A 153 5.35 -2.39 -17.13
CA THR A 153 6.50 -1.78 -17.81
C THR A 153 6.73 -0.38 -17.26
N VAL A 154 7.97 -0.02 -16.98
CA VAL A 154 8.31 1.29 -16.37
C VAL A 154 9.37 1.99 -17.20
N GLU A 155 9.09 3.25 -17.54
CA GLU A 155 10.00 4.17 -18.24
C GLU A 155 10.25 5.40 -17.36
N PHE A 156 11.52 5.80 -17.21
CA PHE A 156 11.89 7.02 -16.49
C PHE A 156 12.23 8.12 -17.49
N VAL A 157 11.58 9.25 -17.39
CA VAL A 157 11.73 10.41 -18.26
C VAL A 157 12.13 11.61 -17.41
N ASP A 158 13.23 12.25 -17.80
CA ASP A 158 13.61 13.54 -17.23
C ASP A 158 12.83 14.65 -17.96
N PRO A 159 11.95 15.38 -17.26
CA PRO A 159 11.11 16.41 -17.87
C PRO A 159 11.94 17.59 -18.40
N ASP A 160 13.10 17.88 -17.81
CA ASP A 160 13.97 18.95 -18.25
C ASP A 160 14.69 18.59 -19.55
N LYS A 161 15.05 17.31 -19.73
CA LYS A 161 15.69 16.80 -20.96
C LYS A 161 14.69 16.53 -22.08
N LYS A 162 13.44 16.16 -21.73
CA LYS A 162 12.37 15.84 -22.70
C LYS A 162 11.10 16.67 -22.45
N PRO A 163 11.16 18.01 -22.52
CA PRO A 163 10.01 18.86 -22.17
C PRO A 163 8.79 18.68 -23.10
N GLY A 164 9.01 18.23 -24.33
CA GLY A 164 7.91 17.91 -25.26
C GLY A 164 7.08 16.71 -24.83
N VAL A 165 7.70 15.73 -24.17
CA VAL A 165 7.00 14.57 -23.61
C VAL A 165 6.21 15.00 -22.38
N ALA A 166 6.84 15.72 -21.45
CA ALA A 166 6.19 16.21 -20.23
C ALA A 166 4.95 17.06 -20.53
N ARG A 167 5.05 17.97 -21.53
CA ARG A 167 3.90 18.80 -21.97
C ARG A 167 2.75 17.98 -22.54
N ARG A 168 3.02 16.88 -23.23
CA ARG A 168 2.00 16.00 -23.81
C ARG A 168 1.12 15.38 -22.73
N TYR A 169 1.72 15.07 -21.57
CA TYR A 169 0.99 14.56 -20.39
C TYR A 169 0.41 15.67 -19.50
N GLY A 170 0.54 16.96 -19.87
CA GLY A 170 -0.01 18.08 -19.10
C GLY A 170 0.48 18.11 -17.65
N LEU A 171 1.77 17.82 -17.43
CA LEU A 171 2.32 17.75 -16.08
C LEU A 171 2.43 19.15 -15.45
N THR A 172 1.85 19.30 -14.27
CA THR A 172 1.87 20.54 -13.48
C THR A 172 2.80 20.45 -12.26
N ARG A 173 3.25 19.23 -11.90
CA ARG A 173 4.11 18.98 -10.73
C ARG A 173 5.30 18.10 -11.13
N PRO A 174 6.48 18.35 -10.56
CA PRO A 174 7.61 17.43 -10.68
C PRO A 174 7.32 16.12 -9.95
N ASP A 175 8.15 15.11 -10.20
CA ASP A 175 8.11 13.80 -9.53
C ASP A 175 6.75 13.10 -9.61
N THR A 176 6.16 13.13 -10.81
CA THR A 176 4.86 12.49 -11.09
C THR A 176 5.06 11.22 -11.91
N ALA A 177 4.40 10.13 -11.54
CA ALA A 177 4.30 8.94 -12.37
C ALA A 177 2.90 8.83 -13.00
N VAL A 178 2.87 8.60 -14.31
CA VAL A 178 1.64 8.39 -15.09
C VAL A 178 1.56 6.91 -15.43
N LEU A 179 0.45 6.27 -15.05
CA LEU A 179 0.15 4.88 -15.36
C LEU A 179 -0.92 4.84 -16.45
N GLU A 180 -0.69 4.01 -17.47
CA GLU A 180 -1.56 3.86 -18.63
C GLU A 180 -1.89 2.38 -18.86
N SER A 181 -3.16 2.06 -19.13
CA SER A 181 -3.62 0.75 -19.56
C SER A 181 -4.78 0.88 -20.55
N GLY A 182 -4.54 0.56 -21.81
CA GLY A 182 -5.50 0.80 -22.88
C GLY A 182 -5.81 2.28 -23.05
N LYS A 183 -7.06 2.68 -22.74
CA LYS A 183 -7.51 4.09 -22.78
C LYS A 183 -7.55 4.77 -21.42
N GLN A 184 -7.24 4.03 -20.36
CA GLN A 184 -7.26 4.56 -18.98
C GLN A 184 -5.92 5.15 -18.62
N GLU A 185 -5.93 6.29 -17.95
CA GLU A 185 -4.76 6.98 -17.41
C GLU A 185 -5.02 7.35 -15.95
N THR A 186 -4.01 7.20 -15.12
CA THR A 186 -4.03 7.69 -13.74
C THR A 186 -2.67 8.22 -13.35
N ARG A 187 -2.61 9.09 -12.34
CA ARG A 187 -1.38 9.76 -11.90
C ARG A 187 -1.15 9.55 -10.43
N ILE A 188 0.12 9.42 -10.05
CA ILE A 188 0.57 9.41 -8.67
C ILE A 188 1.68 10.44 -8.49
N THR A 189 1.69 11.12 -7.36
CA THR A 189 2.65 12.18 -7.02
C THR A 189 3.56 11.80 -5.87
N SER A 190 3.38 10.61 -5.32
CA SER A 190 4.21 10.07 -4.24
C SER A 190 4.62 8.63 -4.55
N ALA A 191 5.87 8.28 -4.25
CA ALA A 191 6.40 6.92 -4.41
C ALA A 191 6.01 6.06 -3.21
N SER A 192 4.72 5.84 -2.98
CA SER A 192 4.21 4.98 -1.91
C SER A 192 3.55 3.72 -2.46
N GLU A 193 3.63 2.62 -1.69
CA GLU A 193 2.97 1.35 -2.06
C GLU A 193 1.46 1.53 -2.21
N GLN A 194 0.84 2.30 -1.33
CA GLN A 194 -0.58 2.59 -1.34
C GLN A 194 -1.01 3.32 -2.62
N GLU A 195 -0.34 4.42 -2.97
CA GLU A 195 -0.69 5.19 -4.17
C GLU A 195 -0.50 4.38 -5.45
N LEU A 196 0.62 3.65 -5.57
CA LEU A 196 0.89 2.85 -6.74
C LEU A 196 -0.10 1.69 -6.89
N THR A 197 -0.42 0.98 -5.80
CA THR A 197 -1.41 -0.11 -5.82
C THR A 197 -2.79 0.41 -6.21
N ASN A 198 -3.23 1.50 -5.61
CA ASN A 198 -4.51 2.13 -5.95
C ASN A 198 -4.53 2.63 -7.41
N ALA A 199 -3.41 3.15 -7.90
CA ALA A 199 -3.30 3.56 -9.30
C ALA A 199 -3.39 2.37 -10.27
N LEU A 200 -2.77 1.23 -9.94
CA LEU A 200 -2.90 -0.01 -10.72
C LEU A 200 -4.35 -0.51 -10.76
N ILE A 201 -5.03 -0.52 -9.63
CA ILE A 201 -6.45 -0.88 -9.57
C ILE A 201 -7.27 0.05 -10.47
N ARG A 202 -7.08 1.38 -10.35
CA ARG A 202 -7.82 2.37 -11.14
C ARG A 202 -7.61 2.23 -12.64
N VAL A 203 -6.35 2.09 -13.06
CA VAL A 203 -5.99 2.09 -14.49
C VAL A 203 -6.39 0.80 -15.20
N THR A 204 -6.56 -0.30 -14.46
CA THR A 204 -6.94 -1.62 -15.02
C THR A 204 -8.43 -1.90 -15.00
N ARG A 205 -9.25 -0.99 -14.44
CA ARG A 205 -10.71 -1.14 -14.42
C ARG A 205 -11.31 -0.97 -15.81
N ASP A 206 -12.36 -1.74 -16.09
CA ASP A 206 -13.10 -1.63 -17.35
C ASP A 206 -13.99 -0.40 -17.38
N GLU A 207 -14.66 -0.08 -16.27
CA GLU A 207 -15.58 1.04 -16.14
C GLU A 207 -15.34 1.82 -14.85
N LYS A 208 -15.44 3.15 -14.92
CA LYS A 208 -15.42 4.01 -13.74
C LYS A 208 -16.75 3.87 -13.01
N LYS A 209 -16.68 3.61 -11.70
CA LYS A 209 -17.87 3.59 -10.84
C LYS A 209 -18.42 5.01 -10.68
N THR A 210 -19.73 5.17 -10.88
CA THR A 210 -20.40 6.48 -10.75
C THR A 210 -21.19 6.53 -9.46
N LEU A 211 -20.93 7.56 -8.67
CA LEU A 211 -21.62 7.87 -7.42
C LEU A 211 -22.57 9.05 -7.71
N TYR A 212 -23.84 8.86 -7.42
CA TYR A 212 -24.83 9.92 -7.58
C TYR A 212 -25.20 10.47 -6.20
N PHE A 213 -24.99 11.78 -6.03
CA PHE A 213 -25.40 12.53 -4.85
C PHE A 213 -26.76 13.17 -5.13
N LEU A 214 -27.73 12.81 -4.32
CA LEU A 214 -29.08 13.36 -4.46
C LEU A 214 -29.08 14.84 -4.09
N THR A 215 -29.90 15.60 -4.80
CA THR A 215 -30.09 17.04 -4.63
C THR A 215 -31.57 17.41 -4.78
N GLY A 216 -31.98 18.50 -4.14
CA GLY A 216 -33.36 19.02 -4.18
C GLY A 216 -33.98 19.21 -2.81
N HIS A 217 -33.37 18.63 -1.75
CA HIS A 217 -33.91 18.65 -0.40
C HIS A 217 -32.99 19.38 0.58
N ALA A 218 -32.20 20.35 0.08
CA ALA A 218 -31.18 21.11 0.81
C ALA A 218 -30.09 20.22 1.43
N GLU A 219 -29.60 19.25 0.65
CA GLU A 219 -28.45 18.41 0.94
C GLU A 219 -27.15 19.21 0.81
N HIS A 220 -26.06 18.68 1.33
CA HIS A 220 -24.73 19.20 1.06
C HIS A 220 -24.36 19.02 -0.40
N LEU A 221 -23.91 20.09 -1.05
CA LEU A 221 -23.61 20.07 -2.48
C LEU A 221 -22.13 19.79 -2.77
N LEU A 222 -21.89 18.99 -3.82
CA LEU A 222 -20.53 18.63 -4.27
C LEU A 222 -19.69 19.82 -4.75
N GLU A 223 -20.33 20.90 -5.21
CA GLU A 223 -19.63 22.07 -5.78
C GLU A 223 -19.42 23.18 -4.74
N GLU A 224 -20.02 23.08 -3.58
CA GLU A 224 -19.89 24.08 -2.52
C GLU A 224 -18.54 23.96 -1.83
N THR A 225 -17.82 25.10 -1.77
CA THR A 225 -16.48 25.23 -1.18
C THR A 225 -16.48 25.80 0.23
N ASP A 226 -17.65 26.19 0.74
CA ASP A 226 -17.81 26.61 2.13
C ASP A 226 -17.66 25.44 3.11
N LYS A 227 -17.75 25.72 4.40
CA LYS A 227 -17.55 24.71 5.45
C LYS A 227 -18.55 23.57 5.39
N SER A 228 -19.78 23.84 4.96
CA SER A 228 -20.86 22.85 4.86
C SER A 228 -20.83 22.07 3.56
N GLY A 229 -20.14 22.54 2.51
CA GLY A 229 -20.06 21.89 1.22
C GLY A 229 -19.30 20.56 1.24
N TYR A 230 -19.42 19.81 0.13
CA TYR A 230 -18.78 18.51 -0.10
C TYR A 230 -17.70 18.56 -1.18
N SER A 231 -17.13 19.74 -1.48
CA SER A 231 -16.13 19.87 -2.55
C SER A 231 -14.85 19.08 -2.24
N PHE A 232 -14.39 19.03 -0.98
CA PHE A 232 -13.23 18.22 -0.59
C PHE A 232 -13.53 16.72 -0.68
N LEU A 233 -14.74 16.30 -0.34
CA LEU A 233 -15.19 14.93 -0.53
C LEU A 233 -15.21 14.53 -2.00
N LYS A 234 -15.73 15.42 -2.88
CA LYS A 234 -15.71 15.24 -4.33
C LYS A 234 -14.28 14.99 -4.82
N GLU A 235 -13.34 15.85 -4.45
CA GLU A 235 -11.94 15.69 -4.83
C GLU A 235 -11.33 14.38 -4.30
N ALA A 236 -11.65 13.99 -3.06
CA ALA A 236 -11.18 12.74 -2.48
C ALA A 236 -11.69 11.52 -3.26
N LEU A 237 -12.98 11.50 -3.62
CA LEU A 237 -13.59 10.44 -4.43
C LEU A 237 -13.02 10.41 -5.86
N GLU A 238 -12.85 11.56 -6.50
CA GLU A 238 -12.27 11.64 -7.84
C GLU A 238 -10.80 11.20 -7.86
N ARG A 239 -10.02 11.52 -6.82
CA ARG A 239 -8.67 10.97 -6.62
C ARG A 239 -8.66 9.44 -6.52
N GLN A 240 -9.73 8.84 -5.98
CA GLN A 240 -9.92 7.39 -5.96
C GLN A 240 -10.47 6.81 -7.27
N GLY A 241 -10.68 7.66 -8.29
CA GLY A 241 -11.11 7.23 -9.63
C GLY A 241 -12.61 7.05 -9.78
N TYR A 242 -13.42 7.50 -8.82
CA TYR A 242 -14.86 7.57 -8.96
C TYR A 242 -15.27 8.74 -9.87
N VAL A 243 -16.44 8.60 -10.49
CA VAL A 243 -17.14 9.73 -11.12
C VAL A 243 -18.25 10.15 -10.17
N THR A 244 -18.24 11.39 -9.73
CA THR A 244 -19.28 11.96 -8.88
C THR A 244 -20.24 12.80 -9.71
N ARG A 245 -21.54 12.67 -9.46
CA ARG A 245 -22.59 13.44 -10.16
C ARG A 245 -23.71 13.80 -9.21
N ALA A 246 -24.23 15.01 -9.34
CA ALA A 246 -25.48 15.40 -8.71
C ALA A 246 -26.67 14.78 -9.47
N LEU A 247 -27.72 14.40 -8.74
CA LEU A 247 -28.94 13.80 -9.29
C LEU A 247 -30.18 14.38 -8.59
N SER A 248 -31.02 15.09 -9.32
CA SER A 248 -32.34 15.44 -8.85
C SER A 248 -33.37 14.39 -9.31
N LEU A 249 -33.94 13.66 -8.36
CA LEU A 249 -34.98 12.65 -8.66
C LEU A 249 -36.28 13.32 -9.13
N TYR A 250 -36.57 14.52 -8.64
CA TYR A 250 -37.72 15.30 -9.06
C TYR A 250 -37.68 15.62 -10.57
N GLU A 251 -36.51 15.97 -11.09
CA GLU A 251 -36.32 16.29 -12.52
C GLU A 251 -36.14 15.04 -13.36
N SER A 252 -35.31 14.12 -12.97
CA SER A 252 -34.92 12.93 -13.76
C SER A 252 -36.00 11.85 -13.77
N LYS A 253 -36.82 11.76 -12.71
CA LYS A 253 -37.85 10.72 -12.48
C LYS A 253 -37.36 9.28 -12.66
N ALA A 254 -36.07 9.09 -12.68
CA ALA A 254 -35.42 7.80 -12.83
C ALA A 254 -33.99 7.85 -12.23
N ILE A 255 -33.53 6.71 -11.75
CA ILE A 255 -32.14 6.53 -11.32
C ILE A 255 -31.35 5.96 -12.50
N PRO A 256 -30.20 6.57 -12.87
CA PRO A 256 -29.39 6.09 -13.99
C PRO A 256 -28.90 4.65 -13.78
N PRO A 257 -28.92 3.79 -14.80
CA PRO A 257 -28.56 2.38 -14.68
C PRO A 257 -27.08 2.15 -14.32
N ASN A 258 -26.22 3.14 -14.54
CA ASN A 258 -24.81 3.12 -14.18
C ASN A 258 -24.54 3.63 -12.74
N ALA A 259 -25.59 3.87 -11.95
CA ALA A 259 -25.45 4.26 -10.55
C ALA A 259 -24.86 3.10 -9.75
N SER A 260 -23.60 3.25 -9.31
CA SER A 260 -22.94 2.27 -8.45
C SER A 260 -23.34 2.42 -7.00
N VAL A 261 -23.53 3.66 -6.54
CA VAL A 261 -24.02 4.03 -5.21
C VAL A 261 -24.82 5.32 -5.34
N LEU A 262 -25.93 5.39 -4.61
CA LEU A 262 -26.64 6.65 -4.37
C LEU A 262 -26.29 7.17 -2.99
N VAL A 263 -26.10 8.47 -2.87
CA VAL A 263 -25.77 9.16 -1.62
C VAL A 263 -26.81 10.22 -1.32
N LEU A 264 -27.45 10.12 -0.15
CA LEU A 264 -28.29 11.19 0.41
C LEU A 264 -27.46 11.88 1.49
N GLY A 265 -26.95 13.08 1.20
CA GLY A 265 -26.04 13.82 2.05
C GLY A 265 -26.73 14.90 2.88
N GLY A 266 -27.38 14.58 3.99
CA GLY A 266 -27.99 15.53 4.91
C GLY A 266 -29.23 16.24 4.39
N PRO A 267 -30.25 15.55 3.84
CA PRO A 267 -31.49 16.21 3.40
C PRO A 267 -32.19 16.88 4.57
N GLN A 268 -32.52 18.18 4.41
CA GLN A 268 -33.20 19.00 5.42
C GLN A 268 -34.69 19.21 5.10
N LYS A 269 -35.10 18.93 3.86
CA LYS A 269 -36.49 19.02 3.41
C LYS A 269 -37.05 17.65 3.08
N GLN A 270 -38.38 17.55 3.11
CA GLN A 270 -39.08 16.30 2.88
C GLN A 270 -38.80 15.71 1.50
N VAL A 271 -38.35 14.49 1.45
CA VAL A 271 -38.26 13.65 0.26
C VAL A 271 -39.66 13.13 -0.08
N SER A 272 -40.14 13.39 -1.27
CA SER A 272 -41.49 13.02 -1.66
C SER A 272 -41.72 11.50 -1.69
N ARG A 273 -42.97 11.06 -1.61
CA ARG A 273 -43.32 9.63 -1.70
C ARG A 273 -42.93 9.01 -3.03
N GLU A 274 -43.03 9.78 -4.10
CA GLU A 274 -42.62 9.37 -5.43
C GLU A 274 -41.11 9.11 -5.50
N GLU A 275 -40.32 9.98 -4.93
CA GLU A 275 -38.84 9.79 -4.85
C GLU A 275 -38.46 8.62 -3.95
N GLN A 276 -39.13 8.46 -2.81
CA GLN A 276 -38.94 7.29 -1.93
C GLN A 276 -39.30 5.98 -2.64
N ALA A 277 -40.33 5.98 -3.52
CA ALA A 277 -40.66 4.82 -4.34
C ALA A 277 -39.56 4.47 -5.35
N LEU A 278 -38.94 5.49 -6.00
CA LEU A 278 -37.76 5.27 -6.86
C LEU A 278 -36.58 4.69 -6.10
N LEU A 279 -36.30 5.21 -4.91
CA LEU A 279 -35.23 4.68 -4.05
C LEU A 279 -35.52 3.24 -3.63
N THR A 280 -36.77 2.93 -3.29
CA THR A 280 -37.21 1.58 -2.93
C THR A 280 -37.02 0.60 -4.09
N ASP A 281 -37.43 1.00 -5.31
CA ASP A 281 -37.23 0.17 -6.51
C ASP A 281 -35.75 -0.06 -6.81
N TYR A 282 -34.92 0.98 -6.65
CA TYR A 282 -33.48 0.88 -6.82
C TYR A 282 -32.85 -0.11 -5.83
N VAL A 283 -33.18 -0.01 -4.54
CA VAL A 283 -32.67 -0.94 -3.52
C VAL A 283 -33.15 -2.36 -3.77
N ASN A 284 -34.44 -2.55 -4.11
CA ASN A 284 -35.00 -3.86 -4.43
C ASN A 284 -34.31 -4.55 -5.63
N LYS A 285 -33.78 -3.78 -6.56
CA LYS A 285 -33.00 -4.29 -7.72
C LYS A 285 -31.53 -4.57 -7.41
N GLY A 286 -31.12 -4.53 -6.16
CA GLY A 286 -29.73 -4.74 -5.73
C GLY A 286 -28.91 -3.46 -5.63
N GLY A 287 -29.56 -2.31 -5.62
CA GLY A 287 -28.93 -1.00 -5.45
C GLY A 287 -28.31 -0.84 -4.06
N ARG A 288 -27.34 0.04 -3.98
CA ARG A 288 -26.60 0.38 -2.78
C ARG A 288 -26.81 1.85 -2.42
N LEU A 289 -27.21 2.11 -1.18
CA LEU A 289 -27.58 3.43 -0.69
C LEU A 289 -26.71 3.82 0.49
N LEU A 290 -26.20 5.04 0.48
CA LEU A 290 -25.57 5.72 1.60
C LEU A 290 -26.48 6.85 2.05
N VAL A 291 -26.99 6.79 3.27
CA VAL A 291 -27.84 7.81 3.88
C VAL A 291 -27.10 8.45 5.03
N LEU A 292 -26.94 9.75 4.97
CA LEU A 292 -26.40 10.59 6.03
C LEU A 292 -27.53 11.50 6.51
N LEU A 293 -27.86 11.46 7.78
CA LEU A 293 -29.05 12.15 8.29
C LEU A 293 -28.80 12.73 9.67
N ASP A 294 -28.91 14.04 9.80
CA ASP A 294 -28.66 14.78 11.02
C ASP A 294 -29.84 14.76 11.99
N PRO A 295 -29.62 14.99 13.29
CA PRO A 295 -30.68 15.25 14.24
C PRO A 295 -31.53 16.45 13.79
N GLY A 296 -32.85 16.34 13.94
CA GLY A 296 -33.77 17.41 13.56
C GLY A 296 -34.05 17.54 12.07
N SER A 297 -33.46 16.70 11.22
CA SER A 297 -33.80 16.66 9.80
C SER A 297 -35.29 16.39 9.60
N ARG A 298 -35.90 17.09 8.64
CA ARG A 298 -37.31 16.96 8.25
C ARG A 298 -37.48 16.20 6.94
N ALA A 299 -36.54 15.32 6.63
CA ALA A 299 -36.51 14.56 5.37
C ALA A 299 -37.71 13.60 5.21
N GLY A 300 -38.35 13.18 6.32
CA GLY A 300 -39.49 12.24 6.29
C GLY A 300 -39.09 10.84 5.81
N LEU A 301 -37.86 10.41 6.13
CA LEU A 301 -37.29 9.12 5.71
C LEU A 301 -37.43 8.03 6.74
N GLU A 302 -38.06 8.30 7.91
CA GLU A 302 -38.19 7.36 9.01
C GLU A 302 -38.86 6.04 8.55
N GLY A 303 -40.07 6.12 8.00
CA GLY A 303 -40.80 4.96 7.51
C GLY A 303 -40.10 4.25 6.33
N PHE A 304 -39.38 4.99 5.49
CA PHE A 304 -38.56 4.42 4.43
C PHE A 304 -37.42 3.58 5.03
N LEU A 305 -36.66 4.11 5.97
CA LEU A 305 -35.56 3.39 6.63
C LEU A 305 -36.04 2.21 7.46
N GLU A 306 -37.17 2.36 8.16
CA GLU A 306 -37.79 1.26 8.93
C GLU A 306 -38.24 0.08 8.06
N SER A 307 -38.64 0.33 6.81
CA SER A 307 -38.96 -0.74 5.86
C SER A 307 -37.78 -1.69 5.61
N TRP A 308 -36.56 -1.20 5.77
CA TRP A 308 -35.29 -1.92 5.64
C TRP A 308 -34.67 -2.35 6.99
N GLY A 309 -35.40 -2.16 8.09
CA GLY A 309 -34.95 -2.50 9.43
C GLY A 309 -34.08 -1.44 10.12
N LEU A 310 -33.79 -0.33 9.45
CA LEU A 310 -33.00 0.76 10.04
C LEU A 310 -33.91 1.69 10.84
N GLN A 311 -33.63 1.83 12.12
CA GLN A 311 -34.37 2.72 13.01
C GLN A 311 -33.61 4.03 13.18
N THR A 312 -34.32 5.13 13.06
CA THR A 312 -33.78 6.46 13.35
C THR A 312 -34.25 6.94 14.71
N ASP A 313 -33.35 7.53 15.48
CA ASP A 313 -33.66 8.23 16.71
C ASP A 313 -33.30 9.71 16.56
N ASN A 314 -34.22 10.62 16.85
CA ASN A 314 -34.01 12.06 16.66
C ASN A 314 -33.28 12.73 17.84
N ARG A 315 -32.61 11.94 18.67
CA ARG A 315 -31.73 12.45 19.74
C ARG A 315 -30.40 12.89 19.18
N THR A 316 -29.79 13.87 19.85
CA THR A 316 -28.38 14.23 19.58
C THR A 316 -27.50 13.49 20.56
N VAL A 317 -26.42 12.89 20.05
CA VAL A 317 -25.44 12.17 20.87
C VAL A 317 -24.47 13.15 21.51
N LEU A 318 -24.37 13.06 22.83
CA LEU A 318 -23.40 13.76 23.66
C LEU A 318 -22.38 12.74 24.17
N ASP A 319 -21.09 13.03 24.08
CA ASP A 319 -20.04 12.13 24.52
C ASP A 319 -18.95 12.88 25.28
N THR A 320 -18.51 12.34 26.39
CA THR A 320 -17.34 12.85 27.12
C THR A 320 -16.03 12.52 26.43
N GLN A 321 -16.04 11.56 25.50
CA GLN A 321 -14.92 11.26 24.63
C GLN A 321 -14.96 12.18 23.42
N THR A 322 -14.36 13.34 23.55
CA THR A 322 -14.21 14.37 22.52
C THR A 322 -12.75 14.80 22.43
N ILE A 323 -12.40 15.66 21.48
CA ILE A 323 -11.06 16.26 21.41
C ILE A 323 -10.83 17.17 22.63
N GLN A 324 -9.56 17.36 23.02
CA GLN A 324 -9.23 18.19 24.18
C GLN A 324 -9.77 19.62 24.00
N GLY A 325 -10.64 20.06 24.91
CA GLY A 325 -11.34 21.35 24.83
C GLY A 325 -12.49 21.37 23.81
N GLY A 326 -12.91 20.19 23.29
CA GLY A 326 -14.02 20.07 22.35
C GLY A 326 -15.37 20.04 23.04
N ASP A 327 -16.39 20.21 22.20
CA ASP A 327 -17.80 20.20 22.53
C ASP A 327 -18.30 18.76 22.73
N LEU A 328 -19.17 18.48 23.70
CA LEU A 328 -19.76 17.17 23.94
C LEU A 328 -20.59 16.67 22.74
N THR A 329 -21.06 17.59 21.89
CA THR A 329 -21.79 17.26 20.65
C THR A 329 -20.90 16.78 19.52
N MET A 330 -19.60 16.65 19.75
CA MET A 330 -18.59 16.18 18.79
C MET A 330 -17.97 14.86 19.26
N PRO A 331 -18.72 13.75 19.33
CA PRO A 331 -18.18 12.47 19.73
C PRO A 331 -17.05 12.02 18.82
N VAL A 332 -15.96 11.56 19.46
CA VAL A 332 -14.80 10.97 18.78
C VAL A 332 -14.86 9.45 18.95
N VAL A 333 -14.99 8.76 17.86
CA VAL A 333 -15.11 7.31 17.82
C VAL A 333 -13.76 6.67 17.56
N ASN A 334 -13.41 5.71 18.42
CA ASN A 334 -12.26 4.81 18.26
C ASN A 334 -12.68 3.33 18.39
N THR A 335 -13.99 3.09 18.56
CA THR A 335 -14.55 1.74 18.71
C THR A 335 -15.40 1.40 17.50
N TYR A 336 -14.84 0.56 16.64
CA TYR A 336 -15.49 0.15 15.40
C TYR A 336 -15.98 -1.28 15.48
N GLY A 337 -17.08 -1.58 14.78
CA GLY A 337 -17.55 -2.93 14.58
C GLY A 337 -16.62 -3.72 13.64
N THR A 338 -16.64 -5.03 13.77
CA THR A 338 -15.85 -5.91 12.88
C THR A 338 -16.53 -6.01 11.52
N HIS A 339 -16.03 -5.28 10.54
CA HIS A 339 -16.52 -5.28 9.17
C HIS A 339 -15.40 -4.86 8.20
N GLU A 340 -15.50 -5.24 6.90
CA GLU A 340 -14.52 -4.84 5.88
C GLU A 340 -14.33 -3.31 5.79
N ILE A 341 -15.39 -2.53 5.99
CA ILE A 341 -15.35 -1.05 5.97
C ILE A 341 -14.47 -0.49 7.10
N THR A 342 -14.43 -1.15 8.25
CA THR A 342 -13.81 -0.62 9.48
C THR A 342 -12.54 -1.35 9.86
N HIS A 343 -12.14 -2.38 9.09
CA HIS A 343 -11.00 -3.23 9.41
C HIS A 343 -9.69 -2.44 9.62
N ASP A 344 -9.44 -1.45 8.78
CA ASP A 344 -8.18 -0.69 8.78
C ASP A 344 -8.25 0.61 9.60
N LEU A 345 -9.40 0.89 10.24
CA LEU A 345 -9.62 2.09 11.06
C LEU A 345 -9.22 1.93 12.53
N GLY A 346 -8.71 0.78 12.94
CA GLY A 346 -8.47 0.45 14.36
C GLY A 346 -7.47 1.37 15.10
N GLN A 347 -6.70 2.18 14.39
CA GLN A 347 -5.72 3.10 14.99
C GLN A 347 -6.02 4.59 14.71
N VAL A 348 -7.11 4.89 14.03
CA VAL A 348 -7.52 6.25 13.72
C VAL A 348 -8.84 6.58 14.39
N PHE A 349 -9.09 7.87 14.58
CA PHE A 349 -10.33 8.35 15.17
C PHE A 349 -11.22 8.92 14.07
N THR A 350 -12.54 8.74 14.18
CA THR A 350 -13.52 9.48 13.40
C THR A 350 -14.31 10.40 14.32
N MET A 351 -14.67 11.58 13.83
CA MET A 351 -15.46 12.54 14.57
C MET A 351 -16.81 12.72 13.88
N PHE A 352 -17.89 12.69 14.66
CA PHE A 352 -19.26 12.82 14.17
C PHE A 352 -19.96 14.03 14.84
N PRO A 353 -19.81 15.24 14.25
CA PRO A 353 -20.42 16.44 14.80
C PRO A 353 -21.95 16.36 14.81
N LEU A 354 -22.59 16.61 15.93
CA LEU A 354 -24.05 16.62 16.06
C LEU A 354 -24.73 15.30 15.60
N ALA A 355 -24.11 14.16 15.86
CA ALA A 355 -24.63 12.88 15.41
C ALA A 355 -25.94 12.45 16.12
N ARG A 356 -26.77 11.70 15.39
CA ARG A 356 -27.94 10.98 15.91
C ARG A 356 -27.67 9.48 16.04
N PRO A 357 -28.34 8.76 16.96
CA PRO A 357 -28.23 7.32 17.03
C PRO A 357 -28.88 6.61 15.84
N VAL A 358 -28.28 5.49 15.46
CA VAL A 358 -28.77 4.56 14.44
C VAL A 358 -29.14 3.25 15.11
N GLY A 359 -30.38 2.81 14.94
CA GLY A 359 -30.89 1.56 15.48
C GLY A 359 -31.20 0.53 14.39
N PHE A 360 -31.59 -0.66 14.85
CA PHE A 360 -32.09 -1.72 13.98
C PHE A 360 -33.30 -2.39 14.62
N LEU A 361 -34.31 -2.69 13.78
CA LEU A 361 -35.56 -3.32 14.20
C LEU A 361 -35.39 -4.85 14.17
N ASP A 362 -35.48 -5.51 15.32
CA ASP A 362 -35.39 -6.96 15.46
C ASP A 362 -36.41 -7.70 14.58
N SER A 363 -37.56 -7.09 14.33
CA SER A 363 -38.59 -7.63 13.45
C SER A 363 -38.10 -7.89 12.03
N LYS A 364 -37.08 -7.16 11.58
CA LYS A 364 -36.47 -7.27 10.25
C LYS A 364 -35.23 -8.16 10.20
N ALA A 365 -34.77 -8.72 11.32
CA ALA A 365 -33.55 -9.53 11.42
C ALA A 365 -33.55 -10.81 10.55
N LYS A 366 -34.75 -11.30 10.15
CA LYS A 366 -34.87 -12.43 9.22
C LYS A 366 -34.56 -12.06 7.77
N GLU A 367 -34.85 -10.83 7.38
CA GLU A 367 -34.69 -10.34 6.01
C GLU A 367 -33.35 -9.62 5.82
N TRP A 368 -32.88 -8.91 6.86
CA TRP A 368 -31.71 -8.05 6.85
C TRP A 368 -30.71 -8.43 7.95
N ALA A 369 -29.42 -8.34 7.62
CA ALA A 369 -28.35 -8.42 8.59
C ALA A 369 -27.87 -7.00 8.91
N PHE A 370 -27.77 -6.68 10.21
CA PHE A 370 -27.29 -5.39 10.68
C PHE A 370 -25.87 -5.49 11.22
N HIS A 371 -25.01 -4.57 10.77
CA HIS A 371 -23.63 -4.44 11.21
C HIS A 371 -23.41 -3.03 11.78
N PRO A 372 -23.30 -2.87 13.10
CA PRO A 372 -22.90 -1.59 13.68
C PRO A 372 -21.44 -1.33 13.33
N LEU A 373 -21.16 -0.19 12.68
CA LEU A 373 -19.82 0.15 12.20
C LEU A 373 -19.06 1.07 13.15
N ALA A 374 -19.71 2.11 13.66
CA ALA A 374 -19.12 3.08 14.56
C ALA A 374 -20.00 3.27 15.79
N LYS A 375 -19.40 3.29 16.98
CA LYS A 375 -20.11 3.48 18.26
C LYS A 375 -19.46 4.57 19.08
N SER A 376 -20.29 5.38 19.74
CA SER A 376 -19.85 6.32 20.75
C SER A 376 -19.27 5.61 21.98
N SER A 377 -18.67 6.36 22.90
CA SER A 377 -18.12 5.78 24.12
C SER A 377 -19.21 5.25 25.07
N ALA A 378 -18.82 4.41 26.01
CA ALA A 378 -19.72 3.93 27.07
C ALA A 378 -20.24 5.05 28.01
N ARG A 379 -19.61 6.23 27.96
CA ARG A 379 -19.99 7.40 28.77
C ARG A 379 -20.76 8.44 27.95
N SER A 380 -21.25 8.08 26.78
CA SER A 380 -22.11 8.91 25.95
C SER A 380 -23.59 8.74 26.32
N TRP A 381 -24.40 9.66 25.86
CA TRP A 381 -25.85 9.58 25.95
C TRP A 381 -26.54 10.29 24.79
N GLY A 382 -27.75 9.88 24.47
CA GLY A 382 -28.59 10.52 23.46
C GLY A 382 -29.61 11.44 24.12
N ARG A 383 -29.63 12.73 23.76
CA ARG A 383 -30.53 13.76 24.29
C ARG A 383 -31.55 14.21 23.26
N THR A 384 -32.79 14.39 23.66
CA THR A 384 -33.90 14.72 22.75
C THR A 384 -33.83 16.18 22.23
N GLU A 385 -33.02 17.05 22.81
CA GLU A 385 -32.87 18.45 22.38
C GLU A 385 -32.21 18.50 21.01
N THR A 386 -32.79 19.29 20.09
CA THR A 386 -32.26 19.46 18.74
C THR A 386 -31.25 20.62 18.68
N PRO A 387 -30.28 20.58 17.74
CA PRO A 387 -29.27 21.64 17.60
C PRO A 387 -29.85 23.05 17.41
N SER A 388 -31.02 23.13 16.77
CA SER A 388 -31.72 24.43 16.55
C SER A 388 -32.25 25.11 17.79
N ALA A 389 -32.38 24.37 18.90
CA ALA A 389 -32.85 24.93 20.19
C ALA A 389 -31.71 25.30 21.15
N GLY A 390 -30.46 25.00 20.76
CA GLY A 390 -29.29 25.08 21.63
C GLY A 390 -29.26 23.90 22.60
N ILE A 391 -28.25 23.04 22.46
CA ILE A 391 -28.08 21.90 23.37
C ILE A 391 -27.45 22.37 24.64
N ASP A 392 -28.14 22.13 25.78
CA ASP A 392 -27.57 22.39 27.09
C ASP A 392 -26.50 21.36 27.44
N GLN A 393 -25.24 21.69 27.19
CA GLN A 393 -24.08 20.85 27.49
C GLN A 393 -23.67 20.87 28.96
N SER A 394 -24.23 21.78 29.75
CA SER A 394 -23.91 21.91 31.18
C SER A 394 -24.60 20.85 32.06
N ARG A 395 -25.52 20.07 31.49
CA ARG A 395 -26.24 19.01 32.21
C ARG A 395 -25.55 17.67 32.03
N ASP A 396 -25.31 17.00 33.14
CA ASP A 396 -24.94 15.61 33.20
C ASP A 396 -26.04 14.68 32.64
N PHE A 397 -25.70 13.44 32.41
CA PHE A 397 -26.63 12.40 31.99
C PHE A 397 -27.87 12.32 32.89
N ASP A 398 -29.04 12.46 32.30
CA ASP A 398 -30.34 12.30 32.99
C ASP A 398 -30.95 10.95 32.68
N PRO A 399 -30.96 9.98 33.65
CA PRO A 399 -31.51 8.63 33.43
C PRO A 399 -32.98 8.59 33.03
N LYS A 400 -33.73 9.66 33.19
CA LYS A 400 -35.18 9.69 32.87
C LYS A 400 -35.45 10.12 31.43
N ASN A 401 -34.59 10.99 30.89
CA ASN A 401 -34.81 11.63 29.59
C ASN A 401 -33.78 11.24 28.55
N ASP A 402 -32.56 10.87 28.98
CA ASP A 402 -31.46 10.55 28.07
C ASP A 402 -31.37 9.04 27.81
N ALA A 403 -30.98 8.65 26.61
CA ALA A 403 -30.66 7.25 26.27
C ALA A 403 -29.19 6.96 26.60
N PRO A 404 -28.87 5.92 27.41
CA PRO A 404 -27.50 5.62 27.78
C PRO A 404 -26.70 5.06 26.58
N GLY A 405 -25.39 5.38 26.53
CA GLY A 405 -24.42 4.81 25.60
C GLY A 405 -23.95 3.40 25.98
N PRO A 406 -23.17 2.73 25.12
CA PRO A 406 -22.69 3.23 23.82
C PRO A 406 -23.79 3.22 22.74
N LEU A 407 -23.86 4.30 21.95
CA LEU A 407 -24.84 4.45 20.87
C LEU A 407 -24.17 4.18 19.52
N THR A 408 -24.87 3.50 18.61
CA THR A 408 -24.38 3.30 17.25
C THR A 408 -24.59 4.59 16.44
N LEU A 409 -23.54 5.09 15.79
CA LEU A 409 -23.56 6.31 14.96
C LEU A 409 -23.57 5.99 13.46
N ALA A 410 -23.04 4.82 13.08
CA ALA A 410 -23.08 4.32 11.72
C ALA A 410 -23.44 2.83 11.71
N GLY A 411 -24.42 2.44 10.91
CA GLY A 411 -24.90 1.08 10.80
C GLY A 411 -25.18 0.68 9.36
N LEU A 412 -24.80 -0.55 9.00
CA LEU A 412 -24.98 -1.13 7.69
C LEU A 412 -26.02 -2.24 7.75
N ALA A 413 -27.09 -2.09 6.96
CA ALA A 413 -28.08 -3.15 6.73
C ALA A 413 -27.81 -3.80 5.37
N ILE A 414 -27.72 -5.14 5.35
CA ILE A 414 -27.50 -5.96 4.15
C ILE A 414 -28.64 -6.95 4.02
N ALA A 415 -29.28 -7.00 2.86
CA ALA A 415 -30.31 -8.02 2.60
C ALA A 415 -29.67 -9.43 2.64
N ARG A 416 -30.34 -10.38 3.30
CA ARG A 416 -29.85 -11.77 3.37
C ARG A 416 -29.99 -12.53 2.06
N THR A 417 -30.85 -12.05 1.16
CA THR A 417 -31.09 -12.64 -0.17
C THR A 417 -30.82 -11.62 -1.27
N SER A 418 -30.27 -12.08 -2.38
CA SER A 418 -30.14 -11.27 -3.58
C SER A 418 -31.42 -11.35 -4.41
N PRO A 419 -31.80 -10.28 -5.13
CA PRO A 419 -33.00 -10.28 -6.00
C PRO A 419 -32.95 -11.33 -7.11
N THR A 420 -31.75 -11.59 -7.64
CA THR A 420 -31.45 -12.64 -8.62
C THR A 420 -30.10 -13.26 -8.34
N GLU A 421 -29.83 -14.45 -8.88
CA GLU A 421 -28.61 -15.23 -8.63
C GLU A 421 -27.30 -14.47 -8.93
N ASN A 422 -27.34 -13.52 -9.88
CA ASN A 422 -26.19 -12.70 -10.27
C ASN A 422 -26.28 -11.22 -9.81
N ALA A 423 -27.38 -10.84 -9.11
CA ALA A 423 -27.49 -9.47 -8.60
C ALA A 423 -26.70 -9.29 -7.31
N ARG A 424 -26.27 -8.05 -7.08
CA ARG A 424 -25.67 -7.68 -5.79
C ARG A 424 -26.73 -7.72 -4.71
N GLN A 425 -26.33 -8.11 -3.50
CA GLN A 425 -27.19 -7.98 -2.33
C GLN A 425 -27.49 -6.49 -2.09
N PRO A 426 -28.76 -6.10 -1.96
CA PRO A 426 -29.11 -4.75 -1.53
C PRO A 426 -28.43 -4.40 -0.22
N ALA A 427 -27.95 -3.17 -0.11
CA ALA A 427 -27.36 -2.70 1.14
C ALA A 427 -27.62 -1.21 1.34
N ILE A 428 -27.88 -0.84 2.58
CA ILE A 428 -28.07 0.53 3.00
C ILE A 428 -27.12 0.82 4.16
N LEU A 429 -26.21 1.73 3.95
CA LEU A 429 -25.38 2.29 5.02
C LEU A 429 -26.05 3.57 5.53
N PHE A 430 -26.40 3.56 6.80
CA PHE A 430 -26.97 4.72 7.47
C PHE A 430 -25.98 5.29 8.48
N ILE A 431 -25.67 6.57 8.33
CA ILE A 431 -24.80 7.34 9.21
C ILE A 431 -25.64 8.46 9.82
N GLY A 432 -25.61 8.57 11.13
CA GLY A 432 -26.40 9.53 11.90
C GLY A 432 -25.85 10.95 11.88
N ASP A 433 -25.03 11.30 10.90
CA ASP A 433 -24.38 12.60 10.78
C ASP A 433 -23.99 12.82 9.32
N SER A 434 -24.25 14.01 8.79
CA SER A 434 -23.82 14.39 7.43
C SER A 434 -22.63 15.35 7.47
N ASP A 435 -22.45 16.08 8.55
CA ASP A 435 -21.39 17.07 8.72
C ASP A 435 -20.00 16.44 8.76
N PHE A 436 -19.85 15.18 9.23
CA PHE A 436 -18.55 14.52 9.30
C PHE A 436 -17.84 14.41 7.95
N ALA A 437 -18.61 14.41 6.85
CA ALA A 437 -18.12 14.37 5.47
C ALA A 437 -18.00 15.75 4.81
N SER A 438 -18.35 16.83 5.52
CA SER A 438 -18.28 18.21 5.02
C SER A 438 -16.84 18.73 4.96
N ASN A 439 -16.65 19.82 4.23
CA ASN A 439 -15.35 20.51 4.12
C ASN A 439 -14.78 20.93 5.49
N ALA A 440 -15.63 21.11 6.52
CA ALA A 440 -15.19 21.46 7.85
C ALA A 440 -14.53 20.29 8.60
N TYR A 441 -14.95 19.05 8.34
CA TYR A 441 -14.61 17.92 9.18
C TYR A 441 -14.03 16.71 8.42
N LEU A 442 -14.08 16.70 7.09
CA LEU A 442 -13.60 15.57 6.28
C LEU A 442 -12.14 15.22 6.54
N ASP A 443 -11.27 16.24 6.67
CA ASP A 443 -9.83 16.04 6.91
C ASP A 443 -9.49 15.73 8.38
N PHE A 444 -10.50 15.59 9.24
CA PHE A 444 -10.26 15.21 10.63
C PHE A 444 -9.92 13.73 10.72
N SER A 445 -8.67 13.44 11.07
CA SER A 445 -8.15 12.09 11.32
C SER A 445 -8.65 11.03 10.31
N GLY A 446 -9.56 10.13 10.71
CA GLY A 446 -10.06 9.02 9.90
C GLY A 446 -11.37 9.28 9.14
N ASN A 447 -11.92 10.51 9.13
CA ASN A 447 -13.21 10.77 8.49
C ASN A 447 -13.18 10.49 6.98
N THR A 448 -12.14 10.97 6.30
CA THR A 448 -11.92 10.68 4.87
C THR A 448 -11.84 9.17 4.63
N ASP A 449 -11.03 8.46 5.42
CA ASP A 449 -10.83 7.02 5.25
C ASP A 449 -12.12 6.25 5.48
N PHE A 450 -12.88 6.59 6.53
CA PHE A 450 -14.16 5.95 6.81
C PHE A 450 -15.15 6.12 5.64
N PHE A 451 -15.28 7.34 5.09
CA PHE A 451 -16.16 7.60 3.98
C PHE A 451 -15.71 6.86 2.70
N LEU A 452 -14.41 6.88 2.40
CA LEU A 452 -13.85 6.20 1.22
C LEU A 452 -14.00 4.68 1.32
N HIS A 453 -13.75 4.07 2.48
CA HIS A 453 -13.95 2.64 2.69
C HIS A 453 -15.44 2.25 2.57
N ALA A 454 -16.32 3.04 3.18
CA ALA A 454 -17.77 2.86 3.06
C ALA A 454 -18.22 2.88 1.60
N THR A 455 -17.76 3.88 0.85
CA THR A 455 -18.05 4.04 -0.57
C THR A 455 -17.50 2.89 -1.41
N ALA A 456 -16.25 2.49 -1.18
CA ALA A 456 -15.60 1.39 -1.90
C ALA A 456 -16.37 0.08 -1.70
N TRP A 457 -16.75 -0.22 -0.46
CA TRP A 457 -17.54 -1.41 -0.16
C TRP A 457 -18.92 -1.37 -0.82
N LEU A 458 -19.63 -0.23 -0.73
CA LEU A 458 -20.92 -0.05 -1.39
C LEU A 458 -20.79 -0.13 -2.92
N ALA A 459 -19.73 0.39 -3.52
CA ALA A 459 -19.48 0.26 -4.95
C ALA A 459 -19.12 -1.17 -5.39
N GLY A 460 -18.94 -2.08 -4.42
CA GLY A 460 -18.55 -3.48 -4.66
C GLY A 460 -17.09 -3.64 -5.01
N GLU A 461 -16.26 -2.74 -4.53
CA GLU A 461 -14.81 -2.75 -4.74
C GLU A 461 -14.13 -3.34 -3.53
N LYS A 462 -14.06 -4.68 -3.49
CA LYS A 462 -13.40 -5.40 -2.39
C LYS A 462 -11.88 -5.22 -2.37
N ASP A 463 -11.30 -4.74 -3.46
CA ASP A 463 -9.85 -4.69 -3.68
C ASP A 463 -9.21 -3.31 -3.41
N LEU A 464 -10.00 -2.25 -3.18
CA LEU A 464 -9.50 -0.97 -2.69
C LEU A 464 -9.32 -1.03 -1.17
N VAL A 465 -8.44 -1.90 -0.74
CA VAL A 465 -8.07 -1.98 0.67
C VAL A 465 -7.04 -0.91 0.94
N SER A 466 -7.27 -0.13 1.98
CA SER A 466 -6.26 0.75 2.56
C SER A 466 -5.03 -0.09 2.90
N ILE A 467 -3.96 0.10 2.15
CA ILE A 467 -2.65 -0.39 2.54
C ILE A 467 -2.17 0.61 3.57
N ALA A 468 -2.22 0.22 4.85
CA ALA A 468 -1.69 1.06 5.91
C ALA A 468 -0.28 1.56 5.51
N PRO A 469 -0.01 2.88 5.56
CA PRO A 469 1.30 3.41 5.28
C PRO A 469 2.30 2.63 6.15
N LYS A 470 3.27 1.99 5.52
CA LYS A 470 4.42 1.47 6.27
C LYS A 470 5.18 2.70 6.73
N ASP A 471 4.82 3.18 7.90
CA ASP A 471 5.46 4.34 8.49
C ASP A 471 6.96 4.22 8.29
N ALA A 472 7.52 5.25 7.67
CA ALA A 472 8.92 5.57 7.80
C ALA A 472 9.16 6.05 9.25
N ALA A 473 8.77 5.24 10.23
CA ALA A 473 9.35 5.35 11.55
C ALA A 473 10.84 5.17 11.30
N LEU A 474 11.53 6.29 11.13
CA LEU A 474 12.95 6.37 11.43
C LEU A 474 13.02 5.84 12.86
N GLY A 475 13.22 4.53 12.97
CA GLY A 475 13.54 3.91 14.24
C GLY A 475 14.83 4.59 14.69
N THR A 476 14.70 5.68 15.38
CA THR A 476 15.79 6.18 16.20
C THR A 476 16.01 5.05 17.19
N PHE A 477 17.07 4.28 16.97
CA PHE A 477 17.55 3.32 17.94
C PHE A 477 17.94 4.11 19.18
N LEU A 478 16.97 4.39 20.01
CA LEU A 478 17.20 4.92 21.34
C LEU A 478 17.66 3.73 22.20
N LEU A 479 18.96 3.45 22.13
CA LEU A 479 19.58 2.53 23.06
C LEU A 479 19.39 3.11 24.48
N THR A 480 18.84 2.31 25.37
CA THR A 480 18.88 2.68 26.79
C THR A 480 20.34 2.76 27.24
N ALA A 481 20.62 3.57 28.27
CA ALA A 481 21.98 3.72 28.80
C ALA A 481 22.61 2.35 29.15
N ALA A 482 21.81 1.41 29.65
CA ALA A 482 22.26 0.04 29.96
C ALA A 482 22.64 -0.74 28.69
N GLN A 483 21.88 -0.65 27.62
CA GLN A 483 22.17 -1.30 26.34
C GLN A 483 23.41 -0.70 25.67
N SER A 484 23.57 0.62 25.69
CA SER A 484 24.73 1.33 25.18
C SER A 484 25.99 0.90 25.92
N ASN A 485 25.98 0.85 27.25
CA ASN A 485 27.08 0.41 28.06
C ASN A 485 27.43 -1.07 27.82
N THR A 486 26.44 -1.94 27.68
CA THR A 486 26.64 -3.37 27.37
C THR A 486 27.31 -3.56 26.02
N LEU A 487 26.85 -2.87 24.97
CA LEU A 487 27.47 -2.90 23.65
C LEU A 487 28.89 -2.36 23.67
N PHE A 488 29.16 -1.28 24.40
CA PHE A 488 30.49 -0.72 24.57
C PHE A 488 31.44 -1.72 25.24
N LEU A 489 31.03 -2.33 26.33
CA LEU A 489 31.82 -3.34 27.03
C LEU A 489 32.11 -4.57 26.17
N LEU A 490 31.14 -5.01 25.39
CA LEU A 490 31.28 -6.17 24.49
C LEU A 490 32.24 -5.87 23.34
N GLN A 491 32.23 -4.65 22.79
CA GLN A 491 33.15 -4.23 21.73
C GLN A 491 34.56 -3.94 22.25
N VAL A 492 34.67 -3.23 23.35
CA VAL A 492 35.99 -2.76 23.86
C VAL A 492 36.74 -3.80 24.68
N LEU A 493 36.05 -4.66 25.44
CA LEU A 493 36.66 -5.68 26.28
C LEU A 493 36.37 -7.10 25.78
N GLY A 494 35.14 -7.40 25.34
CA GLY A 494 34.75 -8.75 24.94
C GLY A 494 35.47 -9.25 23.71
N LEU A 495 35.47 -8.44 22.64
CA LEU A 495 36.05 -8.82 21.35
C LEU A 495 37.58 -8.93 21.40
N PRO A 496 38.34 -7.96 21.96
CA PRO A 496 39.79 -8.13 22.18
C PRO A 496 40.11 -9.26 23.13
N GLY A 497 39.35 -9.43 24.24
CA GLY A 497 39.55 -10.53 25.19
C GLY A 497 39.37 -11.91 24.54
N PHE A 498 38.41 -12.07 23.65
CA PHE A 498 38.24 -13.30 22.88
C PHE A 498 39.46 -13.61 22.00
N PHE A 499 40.00 -12.62 21.28
CA PHE A 499 41.20 -12.82 20.45
C PHE A 499 42.45 -13.11 21.29
N LEU A 500 42.59 -12.46 22.43
CA LEU A 500 43.72 -12.76 23.36
C LEU A 500 43.61 -14.19 23.92
N ALA A 501 42.42 -14.62 24.32
CA ALA A 501 42.20 -15.99 24.80
C ALA A 501 42.45 -17.03 23.69
N ALA A 502 41.95 -16.77 22.47
CA ALA A 502 42.24 -17.63 21.33
C ALA A 502 43.73 -17.69 20.99
N GLY A 503 44.40 -16.54 20.95
CA GLY A 503 45.85 -16.47 20.75
C GLY A 503 46.66 -17.22 21.82
N PHE A 504 46.26 -17.06 23.08
CA PHE A 504 46.88 -17.78 24.21
C PHE A 504 46.70 -19.31 24.14
N THR A 505 45.49 -19.76 23.73
CA THR A 505 45.25 -21.21 23.57
C THR A 505 46.06 -21.81 22.42
N VAL A 506 46.22 -21.08 21.30
CA VAL A 506 47.06 -21.49 20.17
C VAL A 506 48.55 -21.50 20.58
N TRP A 507 49.02 -20.45 21.29
CA TRP A 507 50.39 -20.37 21.79
C TRP A 507 50.69 -21.51 22.78
N ARG A 508 49.81 -21.82 23.72
CA ARG A 508 49.93 -22.92 24.66
C ARG A 508 50.00 -24.30 23.99
N ARG A 509 49.19 -24.52 22.94
CA ARG A 509 49.24 -25.74 22.11
C ARG A 509 50.57 -25.87 21.36
N ARG A 510 51.10 -24.78 20.78
CA ARG A 510 52.40 -24.82 20.07
C ARG A 510 53.61 -25.03 21.00
N ARG A 511 53.53 -24.68 22.28
CA ARG A 511 54.59 -24.93 23.26
C ARG A 511 54.60 -26.37 23.77
N ARG A 512 53.59 -27.15 23.53
CA ARG A 512 53.49 -28.56 23.94
C ARG A 512 53.79 -29.55 22.80
N LEU A 513 54.01 -29.05 21.61
CA LEU A 513 54.53 -29.75 20.44
C LEU A 513 56.03 -29.43 20.27
#